data_be72cb1491873c4dc9dc3b426934732d
#
_entry.id   be72cb1491873c4dc9dc3b426934732d
#
_cell.length_a   1.000
_cell.length_b   1.000
_cell.length_c   1.000
_cell.angle_alpha   90.00
_cell.angle_beta   90.00
_cell.angle_gamma   90.00
#
_symmetry.space_group_name_H-M   'P 1'
#
loop_
_entity.id
_entity.type
_entity.pdbx_description
1 polymer ?
#
loop_
_entity_poly.entity_id
_entity_poly.type
_entity_poly.pdbx_seq_one_letter_code
_entity_poly.pdbx_strand_id
1 'polypeptide(L)'
;MATMNDSAMLETWKRQLDASMRITEAIIEGSTRMHEVQIEAATEAHADAVATQQALAAAKNPADLLRIQAEWLAANQRKSMEYWRHLYEAAAETNARVVSCLGGATPKGD
;
A
#
# COMPACT_ATOMS: atom_id res chain seq x y z
N MET A 1 -24.05 -24.10 36.08
CA MET A 1 -23.95 -22.64 36.17
C MET A 1 -22.60 -22.17 35.68
N ALA A 2 -21.54 -22.52 36.36
CA ALA A 2 -20.19 -22.16 35.96
C ALA A 2 -19.86 -22.64 34.54
N THR A 3 -20.37 -23.80 34.17
CA THR A 3 -20.11 -24.39 32.84
C THR A 3 -20.63 -23.52 31.71
N MET A 4 -21.80 -22.93 31.83
CA MET A 4 -22.36 -22.06 30.81
C MET A 4 -21.58 -20.75 30.68
N ASN A 5 -21.21 -20.16 31.82
CA ASN A 5 -20.40 -18.95 31.83
C ASN A 5 -19.02 -19.20 31.24
N ASP A 6 -18.43 -20.34 31.57
CA ASP A 6 -17.12 -20.73 31.05
C ASP A 6 -17.17 -20.92 29.53
N SER A 7 -18.23 -21.54 29.03
CA SER A 7 -18.46 -21.74 27.61
C SER A 7 -18.60 -20.41 26.86
N ALA A 8 -19.39 -19.50 27.41
CA ALA A 8 -19.60 -18.18 26.82
C ALA A 8 -18.30 -17.37 26.81
N MET A 9 -17.56 -17.44 27.92
CA MET A 9 -16.25 -16.77 27.99
C MET A 9 -15.27 -17.33 26.96
N LEU A 10 -15.23 -18.64 26.82
CA LEU A 10 -14.35 -19.29 25.88
C LEU A 10 -14.69 -18.89 24.44
N GLU A 11 -15.97 -18.85 24.10
CA GLU A 11 -16.43 -18.43 22.79
C GLU A 11 -16.03 -16.96 22.50
N THR A 12 -16.20 -16.10 23.48
CA THR A 12 -15.82 -14.70 23.35
C THR A 12 -14.31 -14.56 23.16
N TRP A 13 -13.53 -15.28 23.93
CA TRP A 13 -12.08 -15.27 23.82
C TRP A 13 -11.61 -15.73 22.47
N LYS A 14 -12.17 -16.84 21.98
CA LYS A 14 -11.83 -17.38 20.66
C LYS A 14 -12.12 -16.35 19.58
N ARG A 15 -13.26 -15.68 19.67
CA ARG A 15 -13.67 -14.68 18.70
C ARG A 15 -12.73 -13.49 18.69
N GLN A 16 -12.33 -13.04 19.89
CA GLN A 16 -11.40 -11.93 20.02
C GLN A 16 -10.01 -12.29 19.48
N LEU A 17 -9.52 -13.48 19.80
CA LEU A 17 -8.24 -13.95 19.31
C LEU A 17 -8.25 -14.09 17.79
N ASP A 18 -9.32 -14.66 17.24
CA ASP A 18 -9.46 -14.80 15.80
C ASP A 18 -9.46 -13.44 15.11
N ALA A 19 -10.22 -12.48 15.66
CA ALA A 19 -10.25 -11.11 15.13
C ALA A 19 -8.87 -10.46 15.18
N SER A 20 -8.14 -10.63 16.29
CA SER A 20 -6.78 -10.11 16.43
C SER A 20 -5.83 -10.68 15.39
N MET A 21 -5.93 -11.99 15.16
CA MET A 21 -5.09 -12.65 14.17
C MET A 21 -5.41 -12.16 12.75
N ARG A 22 -6.67 -11.95 12.44
CA ARG A 22 -7.10 -11.43 11.14
C ARG A 22 -6.63 -10.01 10.93
N ILE A 23 -6.68 -9.19 11.98
CA ILE A 23 -6.16 -7.82 11.92
C ILE A 23 -4.67 -7.85 11.65
N THR A 24 -3.93 -8.70 12.36
CA THR A 24 -2.49 -8.85 12.16
C THR A 24 -2.18 -9.27 10.73
N GLU A 25 -2.89 -10.24 10.19
CA GLU A 25 -2.72 -10.67 8.80
C GLU A 25 -3.01 -9.54 7.83
N ALA A 26 -4.08 -8.77 8.06
CA ALA A 26 -4.42 -7.65 7.20
C ALA A 26 -3.32 -6.58 7.20
N ILE A 27 -2.74 -6.31 8.36
CA ILE A 27 -1.65 -5.34 8.49
C ILE A 27 -0.41 -5.85 7.76
N ILE A 28 -0.06 -7.12 7.92
CA ILE A 28 1.10 -7.71 7.26
C ILE A 28 0.93 -7.68 5.74
N GLU A 29 -0.23 -8.09 5.24
CA GLU A 29 -0.51 -8.06 3.80
C GLU A 29 -0.50 -6.64 3.26
N GLY A 30 -1.05 -5.68 4.01
CA GLY A 30 -1.01 -4.28 3.66
C GLY A 30 0.39 -3.73 3.58
N SER A 31 1.23 -4.07 4.57
CA SER A 31 2.64 -3.67 4.58
C SER A 31 3.39 -4.25 3.41
N THR A 32 3.16 -5.52 3.09
CA THR A 32 3.76 -6.19 1.95
C THR A 32 3.37 -5.49 0.64
N ARG A 33 2.10 -5.17 0.51
CA ARG A 33 1.61 -4.48 -0.69
C ARG A 33 2.22 -3.09 -0.84
N MET A 34 2.32 -2.34 0.24
CA MET A 34 2.96 -1.03 0.22
C MET A 34 4.43 -1.15 -0.15
N HIS A 35 5.10 -2.17 0.36
CA HIS A 35 6.50 -2.43 0.03
C HIS A 35 6.67 -2.75 -1.46
N GLU A 36 5.78 -3.57 -2.01
CA GLU A 36 5.77 -3.87 -3.45
C GLU A 36 5.59 -2.62 -4.30
N VAL A 37 4.68 -1.73 -3.91
CA VAL A 37 4.47 -0.45 -4.59
C VAL A 37 5.74 0.39 -4.57
N GLN A 38 6.43 0.41 -3.42
CA GLN A 38 7.69 1.16 -3.29
C GLN A 38 8.80 0.58 -4.17
N ILE A 39 8.92 -0.74 -4.20
CA ILE A 39 9.92 -1.41 -5.05
C ILE A 39 9.63 -1.14 -6.52
N GLU A 40 8.38 -1.25 -6.94
CA GLU A 40 7.98 -0.99 -8.31
C GLU A 40 8.29 0.46 -8.71
N ALA A 41 7.97 1.41 -7.85
CA ALA A 41 8.27 2.82 -8.09
C ALA A 41 9.78 3.06 -8.19
N ALA A 42 10.57 2.43 -7.34
CA ALA A 42 12.04 2.55 -7.37
C ALA A 42 12.61 1.96 -8.65
N THR A 43 12.08 0.83 -9.10
CA THR A 43 12.51 0.17 -10.34
C THR A 43 12.20 1.06 -11.55
N GLU A 44 11.00 1.64 -11.59
CA GLU A 44 10.62 2.57 -12.66
C GLU A 44 11.48 3.82 -12.65
N ALA A 45 11.75 4.38 -11.47
CA ALA A 45 12.58 5.56 -11.32
C ALA A 45 14.00 5.29 -11.83
N HIS A 46 14.54 4.11 -11.55
CA HIS A 46 15.85 3.73 -12.05
C HIS A 46 15.86 3.61 -13.57
N ALA A 47 14.88 2.96 -14.15
CA ALA A 47 14.77 2.82 -15.61
C ALA A 47 14.65 4.19 -16.27
N ASP A 48 13.86 5.09 -15.69
CA ASP A 48 13.71 6.45 -16.20
C ASP A 48 15.00 7.24 -16.12
N ALA A 49 15.76 7.09 -15.03
CA ALA A 49 17.04 7.76 -14.87
C ALA A 49 18.03 7.29 -15.95
N VAL A 50 18.07 5.99 -16.21
CA VAL A 50 18.95 5.43 -17.25
C VAL A 50 18.55 5.98 -18.62
N ALA A 51 17.24 5.97 -18.94
CA ALA A 51 16.75 6.49 -20.22
C ALA A 51 17.05 7.97 -20.39
N THR A 52 16.88 8.76 -19.32
CA THR A 52 17.18 10.20 -19.34
C THR A 52 18.66 10.46 -19.53
N GLN A 53 19.52 9.69 -18.88
CA GLN A 53 20.97 9.81 -19.04
C GLN A 53 21.39 9.51 -20.48
N GLN A 54 20.79 8.48 -21.09
CA GLN A 54 21.05 8.15 -22.49
C GLN A 54 20.59 9.26 -23.43
N ALA A 55 19.42 9.84 -23.17
CA ALA A 55 18.91 10.96 -23.95
C ALA A 55 19.81 12.18 -23.84
N LEU A 56 20.29 12.47 -22.63
CA LEU A 56 21.22 13.59 -22.39
C LEU A 56 22.55 13.39 -23.14
N ALA A 57 23.06 12.17 -23.13
CA ALA A 57 24.30 11.85 -23.85
C ALA A 57 24.15 12.02 -25.36
N ALA A 58 22.95 11.81 -25.90
CA ALA A 58 22.65 11.94 -27.31
C ALA A 58 22.24 13.36 -27.72
N ALA A 59 22.04 14.27 -26.78
CA ALA A 59 21.62 15.64 -27.06
C ALA A 59 22.72 16.38 -27.78
N LYS A 60 22.33 17.14 -28.83
CA LYS A 60 23.29 17.82 -29.72
C LYS A 60 23.21 19.34 -29.64
N ASN A 61 22.19 19.88 -29.00
CA ASN A 61 21.98 21.33 -28.89
C ASN A 61 21.18 21.67 -27.64
N PRO A 62 21.16 22.95 -27.24
CA PRO A 62 20.42 23.37 -26.04
C PRO A 62 18.92 23.09 -26.10
N ALA A 63 18.32 23.13 -27.31
CA ALA A 63 16.88 22.84 -27.45
C ALA A 63 16.57 21.40 -27.05
N ASP A 64 17.45 20.46 -27.41
CA ASP A 64 17.31 19.05 -27.00
C ASP A 64 17.34 18.93 -25.49
N LEU A 65 18.24 19.64 -24.83
CA LEU A 65 18.37 19.60 -23.38
C LEU A 65 17.09 20.11 -22.70
N LEU A 66 16.56 21.22 -23.19
CA LEU A 66 15.31 21.79 -22.65
C LEU A 66 14.14 20.85 -22.83
N ARG A 67 14.05 20.19 -23.98
CA ARG A 67 12.98 19.23 -24.25
C ARG A 67 13.09 18.03 -23.32
N ILE A 68 14.29 17.48 -23.17
CA ILE A 68 14.52 16.33 -22.28
C ILE A 68 14.17 16.69 -20.84
N GLN A 69 14.56 17.87 -20.38
CA GLN A 69 14.25 18.35 -19.03
C GLN A 69 12.74 18.48 -18.84
N ALA A 70 12.04 19.06 -19.81
CA ALA A 70 10.58 19.24 -19.72
C ALA A 70 9.86 17.89 -19.69
N GLU A 71 10.28 16.97 -20.54
CA GLU A 71 9.70 15.61 -20.56
C GLU A 71 9.94 14.86 -19.26
N TRP A 72 11.16 14.98 -18.71
CA TRP A 72 11.52 14.33 -17.47
C TRP A 72 10.68 14.88 -16.31
N LEU A 73 10.53 16.20 -16.22
CA LEU A 73 9.71 16.82 -15.17
C LEU A 73 8.25 16.39 -15.26
N ALA A 74 7.67 16.39 -16.46
CA ALA A 74 6.29 15.99 -16.67
C ALA A 74 6.06 14.53 -16.29
N ALA A 75 6.96 13.64 -16.73
CA ALA A 75 6.88 12.22 -16.44
C ALA A 75 7.06 11.96 -14.94
N ASN A 76 8.00 12.64 -14.31
CA ASN A 76 8.26 12.49 -12.88
C ASN A 76 7.06 12.92 -12.05
N GLN A 77 6.44 14.03 -12.43
CA GLN A 77 5.24 14.55 -11.76
C GLN A 77 4.07 13.57 -11.86
N ARG A 78 3.82 13.04 -13.07
CA ARG A 78 2.74 12.07 -13.29
C ARG A 78 2.99 10.79 -12.49
N LYS A 79 4.21 10.26 -12.51
CA LYS A 79 4.56 9.03 -11.79
C LYS A 79 4.51 9.20 -10.29
N SER A 80 4.89 10.38 -9.80
CA SER A 80 4.77 10.70 -8.38
C SER A 80 3.31 10.68 -7.94
N MET A 81 2.41 11.25 -8.74
CA MET A 81 0.98 11.24 -8.43
C MET A 81 0.41 9.83 -8.45
N GLU A 82 0.80 9.00 -9.42
CA GLU A 82 0.38 7.61 -9.49
C GLU A 82 0.90 6.83 -8.29
N TYR A 83 2.14 7.05 -7.88
CA TYR A 83 2.74 6.40 -6.72
C TYR A 83 1.94 6.69 -5.45
N TRP A 84 1.64 7.97 -5.19
CA TRP A 84 0.85 8.37 -4.03
C TRP A 84 -0.55 7.82 -4.07
N ARG A 85 -1.16 7.76 -5.25
CA ARG A 85 -2.48 7.15 -5.42
C ARG A 85 -2.46 5.68 -5.06
N HIS A 86 -1.46 4.93 -5.54
CA HIS A 86 -1.33 3.51 -5.23
C HIS A 86 -1.09 3.26 -3.75
N LEU A 87 -0.26 4.09 -3.10
CA LEU A 87 -0.05 3.98 -1.66
C LEU A 87 -1.34 4.27 -0.89
N TYR A 88 -2.06 5.30 -1.31
CA TYR A 88 -3.33 5.66 -0.68
C TYR A 88 -4.34 4.53 -0.82
N GLU A 89 -4.47 3.96 -2.00
CA GLU A 89 -5.37 2.83 -2.25
C GLU A 89 -5.01 1.62 -1.39
N ALA A 90 -3.73 1.30 -1.29
CA ALA A 90 -3.26 0.19 -0.47
C ALA A 90 -3.57 0.43 1.01
N ALA A 91 -3.34 1.64 1.49
CA ALA A 91 -3.64 2.01 2.88
C ALA A 91 -5.14 1.96 3.16
N ALA A 92 -5.95 2.47 2.24
CA ALA A 92 -7.41 2.46 2.38
C ALA A 92 -7.96 1.04 2.39
N GLU A 93 -7.44 0.18 1.54
CA GLU A 93 -7.84 -1.22 1.49
C GLU A 93 -7.48 -1.94 2.78
N THR A 94 -6.26 -1.71 3.30
CA THR A 94 -5.83 -2.29 4.57
C THR A 94 -6.72 -1.80 5.71
N ASN A 95 -7.00 -0.51 5.74
CA ASN A 95 -7.88 0.08 6.76
C ASN A 95 -9.28 -0.55 6.71
N ALA A 96 -9.82 -0.72 5.52
CA ALA A 96 -11.14 -1.34 5.35
C ALA A 96 -11.15 -2.78 5.86
N ARG A 97 -10.09 -3.54 5.62
CA ARG A 97 -9.96 -4.91 6.10
C ARG A 97 -9.85 -4.97 7.61
N VAL A 98 -9.07 -4.06 8.21
CA VAL A 98 -8.94 -3.98 9.66
C VAL A 98 -10.29 -3.65 10.30
N VAL A 99 -11.00 -2.67 9.74
CA VAL A 99 -12.33 -2.30 10.23
C VAL A 99 -13.30 -3.48 10.13
N SER A 100 -13.25 -4.21 9.03
CA SER A 100 -14.07 -5.42 8.85
C SER A 100 -13.77 -6.47 9.92
N CYS A 101 -12.49 -6.68 10.24
CA CYS A 101 -12.08 -7.61 11.30
C CYS A 101 -12.57 -7.15 12.68
N LEU A 102 -12.53 -5.85 12.94
CA LEU A 102 -13.06 -5.28 14.20
C LEU A 102 -14.56 -5.48 14.29
N GLY A 103 -15.28 -5.34 13.19
CA GLY A 103 -16.71 -5.61 13.14
C GLY A 103 -17.04 -7.05 13.50
N GLY A 104 -16.15 -7.99 13.11
CA GLY A 104 -16.30 -9.39 13.47
C GLY A 104 -16.04 -9.68 14.94
N ALA A 105 -15.35 -8.81 15.66
CA ALA A 105 -15.06 -8.96 17.07
C ALA A 105 -16.20 -8.50 17.97
N THR A 106 -17.12 -7.68 17.46
CA THR A 106 -18.24 -7.16 18.24
C THR A 106 -19.44 -8.10 18.12
N PRO A 107 -20.23 -8.26 19.20
CA PRO A 107 -21.43 -9.07 19.14
C PRO A 107 -22.43 -8.48 18.15
N LYS A 108 -23.04 -9.34 17.37
CA LYS A 108 -24.12 -8.91 16.48
C LYS A 108 -25.43 -8.79 17.25
N GLY A 109 -26.31 -7.94 16.77
CA GLY A 109 -27.59 -7.72 17.37
C GLY A 109 -27.65 -6.49 18.26
N ASP A 110 -26.58 -5.77 18.30
CA ASP A 110 -26.55 -4.47 18.97
C ASP A 110 -27.12 -3.36 18.08
#